data_8eb41b3b0ab647a9cc8dd976333f17db
#
_entry.id   8eb41b3b0ab647a9cc8dd976333f17db
#
_cell.length_a   1.000
_cell.length_b   1.000
_cell.length_c   1.000
_cell.angle_alpha   90.00
_cell.angle_beta   90.00
_cell.angle_gamma   90.00
#
_symmetry.space_group_name_H-M   'P 1'
#
loop_
_entity.id
_entity.type
_entity.pdbx_description
1 polymer ?
#
loop_
_entity_poly.entity_id
_entity_poly.type
_entity_poly.pdbx_seq_one_letter_code
_entity_poly.pdbx_strand_id
1 'polypeptide(L)' 'MASNKNSSSNRTEVPEARDAMDRFKMEVANELGVNLKQGYNGDITARVAGSIGGEMVRKMIKRQEEEMAGQSR' A
#
# COMPACT_ATOMS: atom_id res chain seq x y z
N MET A 1 21.31 14.89 -8.10
CA MET A 1 21.05 14.35 -7.86
C MET A 1 20.44 13.64 -7.59
N ALA A 2 20.31 13.45 -7.58
CA ALA A 2 19.82 12.79 -7.25
C ALA A 2 19.47 12.09 -6.85
N SER A 3 19.19 11.70 -6.85
CA SER A 3 18.80 11.03 -6.46
C SER A 3 18.60 10.20 -5.88
N ASN A 4 18.75 9.75 -5.72
CA ASN A 4 18.64 8.84 -5.28
C ASN A 4 18.13 8.39 -4.52
N LYS A 5 18.14 8.53 -4.11
CA LYS A 5 17.57 8.18 -3.21
C LYS A 5 16.44 7.54 -3.42
N ASN A 6 16.01 7.24 -4.26
CA ASN A 6 14.99 6.62 -4.49
C ASN A 6 14.91 5.30 -4.14
N SER A 7 15.78 4.71 -3.86
CA SER A 7 15.70 3.45 -3.23
C SER A 7 14.78 3.45 -2.04
N SER A 8 14.28 4.55 -1.69
CA SER A 8 13.35 4.63 -0.60
C SER A 8 11.91 4.51 -1.06
N SER A 9 11.69 3.82 -2.18
CA SER A 9 10.34 3.67 -2.71
C SER A 9 9.41 2.96 -1.73
N ASN A 10 9.95 2.19 -0.78
CA ASN A 10 9.13 1.51 0.21
C ASN A 10 8.89 2.33 1.46
N ARG A 11 9.47 3.49 1.52
CA ARG A 11 9.36 4.34 2.68
C ARG A 11 8.07 5.13 2.67
N THR A 12 7.41 5.20 3.81
CA THR A 12 6.24 6.03 3.96
C THR A 12 6.67 7.48 4.02
N GLU A 13 6.07 8.31 3.17
CA GLU A 13 6.41 9.72 3.11
C GLU A 13 6.00 10.47 4.38
N VAL A 14 4.90 10.05 4.98
CA VAL A 14 4.40 10.64 6.20
C VAL A 14 4.63 9.66 7.33
N PRO A 15 5.61 9.89 8.20
CA PRO A 15 5.94 8.89 9.23
C PRO A 15 4.77 8.49 10.11
N GLU A 16 3.87 9.43 10.38
CA GLU A 16 2.72 9.13 11.23
C GLU A 16 1.76 8.14 10.60
N ALA A 17 1.86 7.95 9.30
CA ALA A 17 0.98 7.04 8.60
C ALA A 17 1.53 5.62 8.50
N ARG A 18 2.73 5.38 9.01
CA ARG A 18 3.38 4.09 8.83
C ARG A 18 2.54 2.93 9.36
N ASP A 19 2.08 3.05 10.59
CA ASP A 19 1.31 1.97 11.19
C ASP A 19 0.00 1.75 10.45
N ALA A 20 -0.63 2.83 10.05
CA ALA A 20 -1.89 2.74 9.30
C ALA A 20 -1.66 2.06 7.96
N MET A 21 -0.56 2.38 7.28
CA MET A 21 -0.26 1.76 6.01
C MET A 21 0.06 0.28 6.16
N ASP A 22 0.74 -0.08 7.24
CA ASP A 22 1.02 -1.49 7.51
C ASP A 22 -0.27 -2.26 7.73
N ARG A 23 -1.18 -1.71 8.51
CA ARG A 23 -2.47 -2.37 8.73
C ARG A 23 -3.27 -2.48 7.44
N PHE A 24 -3.22 -1.43 6.63
CA PHE A 24 -3.92 -1.43 5.35
C PHE A 24 -3.38 -2.54 4.46
N LYS A 25 -2.07 -2.70 4.42
CA LYS A 25 -1.46 -3.76 3.64
C LYS A 25 -1.93 -5.13 4.10
N MET A 26 -1.99 -5.32 5.42
CA MET A 26 -2.44 -6.60 5.95
C MET A 26 -3.90 -6.87 5.62
N GLU A 27 -4.73 -5.83 5.67
CA GLU A 27 -6.12 -5.96 5.30
C GLU A 27 -6.27 -6.40 3.85
N VAL A 28 -5.52 -5.74 2.96
CA VAL A 28 -5.62 -6.05 1.54
C VAL A 28 -5.12 -7.46 1.28
N ALA A 29 -4.01 -7.84 1.92
CA ALA A 29 -3.50 -9.19 1.77
C ALA A 29 -4.55 -10.20 2.20
N ASN A 30 -5.23 -9.92 3.28
CA ASN A 30 -6.26 -10.81 3.79
C ASN A 30 -7.42 -10.94 2.81
N GLU A 31 -7.82 -9.84 2.19
CA GLU A 31 -8.88 -9.86 1.18
C GLU A 31 -8.49 -10.71 -0.01
N LEU A 32 -7.22 -10.70 -0.36
CA LEU A 32 -6.73 -11.45 -1.51
C LEU A 32 -6.39 -12.89 -1.16
N GLY A 33 -6.58 -13.26 0.09
CA GLY A 33 -6.27 -14.60 0.53
C GLY A 33 -4.78 -14.87 0.68
N VAL A 34 -3.99 -13.83 0.85
CA VAL A 34 -2.56 -13.95 1.01
C VAL A 34 -2.20 -13.92 2.48
N ASN A 35 -1.47 -14.93 2.92
CA ASN A 35 -1.07 -15.01 4.32
C ASN A 35 0.24 -14.26 4.52
N LEU A 36 0.14 -12.99 4.86
CA LEU A 36 1.29 -12.14 5.11
C LEU A 36 1.72 -12.24 6.56
N LYS A 37 3.00 -12.37 6.76
CA LYS A 37 3.55 -12.35 8.11
C LYS A 37 3.95 -10.94 8.46
N GLN A 38 3.71 -10.60 9.70
CA GLN A 38 4.14 -9.30 10.18
C GLN A 38 5.66 -9.28 10.18
N GLY A 39 6.24 -8.32 9.48
CA GLY A 39 7.67 -8.13 9.45
C GLY A 39 8.34 -8.76 8.24
N TYR A 40 8.57 -10.04 8.27
CA TYR A 40 9.32 -10.70 7.20
C TYR A 40 8.40 -11.43 6.25
N ASN A 41 8.46 -11.07 4.98
CA ASN A 41 7.62 -11.67 3.95
C ASN A 41 8.45 -12.17 2.77
N GLY A 42 9.62 -12.69 3.06
CA GLY A 42 10.51 -13.15 2.00
C GLY A 42 10.00 -14.36 1.25
N ASP A 43 8.99 -15.02 1.78
CA ASP A 43 8.46 -16.23 1.14
C ASP A 43 7.33 -15.95 0.16
N ILE A 44 6.93 -14.71 -0.03
CA ILE A 44 5.93 -14.39 -1.04
C ILE A 44 6.63 -14.01 -2.32
N THR A 45 5.95 -14.27 -3.44
CA THR A 45 6.53 -13.97 -4.74
C THR A 45 6.35 -12.49 -5.06
N ALA A 46 7.14 -12.01 -6.03
CA ALA A 46 7.00 -10.65 -6.50
C ALA A 46 5.62 -10.41 -7.08
N ARG A 47 5.05 -11.44 -7.70
CA ARG A 47 3.72 -11.35 -8.29
C ARG A 47 2.67 -11.11 -7.22
N VAL A 48 2.76 -11.85 -6.13
CA VAL A 48 1.82 -11.71 -5.03
C VAL A 48 1.99 -10.35 -4.37
N ALA A 49 3.24 -9.95 -4.14
CA ALA A 49 3.50 -8.64 -3.55
C ALA A 49 2.93 -7.53 -4.44
N GLY A 50 3.09 -7.68 -5.75
CA GLY A 50 2.56 -6.72 -6.70
C GLY A 50 1.05 -6.65 -6.68
N SER A 51 0.39 -7.80 -6.50
CA SER A 51 -1.05 -7.84 -6.40
C SER A 51 -1.55 -7.06 -5.19
N ILE A 52 -0.87 -7.22 -4.07
CA ILE A 52 -1.24 -6.49 -2.87
C ILE A 52 -1.08 -4.99 -3.08
N GLY A 53 0.08 -4.59 -3.61
CA GLY A 53 0.34 -3.17 -3.86
C GLY A 53 -0.64 -2.58 -4.84
N GLY A 54 -0.96 -3.31 -5.90
CA GLY A 54 -1.90 -2.84 -6.89
C GLY A 54 -3.29 -2.63 -6.31
N GLU A 55 -3.72 -3.57 -5.48
CA GLU A 55 -5.03 -3.44 -4.86
C GLU A 55 -5.07 -2.28 -3.87
N MET A 56 -3.98 -2.06 -3.15
CA MET A 56 -3.90 -0.92 -2.24
C MET A 56 -4.06 0.38 -3.00
N VAL A 57 -3.36 0.50 -4.12
CA VAL A 57 -3.44 1.70 -4.95
C VAL A 57 -4.85 1.88 -5.47
N ARG A 58 -5.47 0.81 -5.95
CA ARG A 58 -6.83 0.88 -6.47
C ARG A 58 -7.80 1.39 -5.41
N LYS A 59 -7.66 0.87 -4.20
CA LYS A 59 -8.54 1.28 -3.11
C LYS A 59 -8.32 2.74 -2.72
N MET A 60 -7.07 3.17 -2.73
CA MET A 60 -6.77 4.56 -2.39
C MET A 60 -7.30 5.51 -3.44
N ILE A 61 -7.21 5.12 -4.71
CA ILE A 61 -7.74 5.95 -5.78
C ILE A 61 -9.25 6.05 -5.68
N LYS A 62 -9.91 4.93 -5.43
CA LYS A 62 -11.36 4.94 -5.30
C LYS A 62 -11.80 5.84 -4.15
N ARG A 63 -11.10 5.75 -3.03
CA ARG A 63 -11.43 6.58 -1.87
C ARG A 63 -11.27 8.06 -2.20
N GLN A 64 -10.21 8.38 -2.94
CA GLN A 64 -9.96 9.76 -3.34
C GLN A 64 -11.03 10.24 -4.30
N GLU A 65 -11.44 9.39 -5.22
CA GLU A 65 -12.50 9.75 -6.17
C GLU A 65 -13.81 10.05 -5.45
N GLU A 66 -14.13 9.24 -4.46
CA GLU A 66 -15.34 9.46 -3.69
C GLU A 66 -15.29 10.79 -2.93
N GLU A 67 -14.12 11.10 -2.41
CA GLU A 67 -13.93 12.34 -1.70
C GLU A 67 -14.09 13.54 -2.64
N MET A 68 -13.48 13.43 -3.81
CA MET A 68 -13.57 14.50 -4.80
C MET A 68 -15.00 14.67 -5.30
N ALA A 69 -15.71 13.56 -5.49
CA ALA A 69 -17.10 13.63 -5.92
C ALA A 69 -17.95 14.37 -4.87
N GLY A 70 -17.66 14.12 -3.60
CA GLY A 70 -18.37 14.80 -2.54
C GLY A 70 -18.11 16.30 -2.50
N GLN A 71 -16.95 16.71 -2.98
CA GLN A 71 -16.57 18.11 -2.96
C GLN A 71 -17.05 18.90 -4.17
N SER A 72 -17.44 18.20 -5.22
CA SER A 72 -17.77 18.88 -6.45
C SER A 72 -19.20 19.36 -6.53
N ARG A 73 -19.91 19.38 -5.39
CA ARG A 73 -21.31 19.79 -5.34
C ARG A 73 -21.52 21.27 -5.32
#